data_f9753c673b8a5fb9c66cef603a4fbedc
#
_entry.id   f9753c673b8a5fb9c66cef603a4fbedc
#
_cell.length_a   1.000
_cell.length_b   1.000
_cell.length_c   1.000
_cell.angle_alpha   90.00
_cell.angle_beta   90.00
_cell.angle_gamma   90.00
#
_symmetry.space_group_name_H-M   'P 1'
#
loop_
_entity.id
_entity.type
_entity.pdbx_description
1 polymer ?
#
loop_
_entity_poly.entity_id
_entity_poly.type
_entity_poly.pdbx_seq_one_letter_code
_entity_poly.pdbx_strand_id
1 'polypeptide(L)'
;MPLPLRYRPLGEGAVLFNEHTWRTHVLTPAAALIYTALLETSNGEAVAKNTALQVLEQELDVNPEAPEIRRLLNMLEHLGVVV
;
A
#
# COMPACT_ATOMS: atom_id res chain seq x y z
N MET A 1 9.95 -5.41 11.94
CA MET A 1 10.85 -5.84 10.87
C MET A 1 10.48 -5.12 9.57
N PRO A 2 11.42 -4.46 8.91
CA PRO A 2 11.09 -3.73 7.69
C PRO A 2 10.62 -4.69 6.58
N LEU A 3 9.71 -4.19 5.75
CA LEU A 3 9.20 -4.96 4.63
C LEU A 3 10.26 -5.07 3.52
N PRO A 4 10.32 -6.21 2.79
CA PRO A 4 11.28 -6.41 1.71
C PRO A 4 10.82 -5.71 0.42
N LEU A 5 10.38 -4.47 0.55
CA LEU A 5 9.84 -3.69 -0.55
C LEU A 5 10.62 -2.39 -0.70
N ARG A 6 10.93 -2.05 -1.94
CA ARG A 6 11.53 -0.76 -2.26
C ARG A 6 10.50 0.09 -3.00
N TYR A 7 10.30 1.29 -2.52
CA TYR A 7 9.37 2.25 -3.10
C TYR A 7 10.17 3.31 -3.85
N ARG A 8 9.79 3.54 -5.09
CA ARG A 8 10.43 4.59 -5.89
C ARG A 8 9.36 5.42 -6.59
N PRO A 9 9.27 6.72 -6.32
CA PRO A 9 8.32 7.56 -7.00
C PRO A 9 8.73 7.78 -8.47
N LEU A 10 7.73 7.73 -9.37
CA LEU A 10 7.90 8.00 -10.79
C LEU A 10 6.75 8.90 -11.24
N GLY A 11 7.08 10.17 -11.49
CA GLY A 11 6.02 11.14 -11.78
C GLY A 11 5.08 11.25 -10.59
N GLU A 12 3.78 11.12 -10.84
CA GLU A 12 2.77 11.17 -9.80
C GLU A 12 2.50 9.80 -9.16
N GLY A 13 2.83 8.73 -9.86
CA GLY A 13 2.70 7.38 -9.36
C GLY A 13 4.00 6.88 -8.72
N ALA A 14 4.14 5.56 -8.63
CA ALA A 14 5.32 4.97 -8.04
C ALA A 14 5.50 3.53 -8.51
N VAL A 15 6.65 2.97 -8.16
CA VAL A 15 6.97 1.58 -8.42
C VAL A 15 7.35 0.92 -7.10
N LEU A 16 6.79 -0.26 -6.84
CA LEU A 16 7.18 -1.11 -5.73
C LEU A 16 7.97 -2.29 -6.26
N PHE A 17 9.18 -2.47 -5.75
CA PHE A 17 10.01 -3.62 -6.09
C PHE A 17 10.08 -4.56 -4.88
N ASN A 18 9.67 -5.81 -5.09
CA ASN A 18 9.72 -6.83 -4.04
C ASN A 18 11.05 -7.57 -4.12
N GLU A 19 11.90 -7.40 -3.11
CA GLU A 19 13.24 -7.99 -3.08
C GLU A 19 13.22 -9.51 -2.93
N HIS A 20 12.15 -10.10 -2.39
CA HIS A 20 12.03 -11.55 -2.25
C HIS A 20 11.65 -12.25 -3.55
N THR A 21 10.72 -11.66 -4.29
CA THR A 21 10.18 -12.29 -5.50
C THR A 21 10.75 -11.70 -6.78
N TRP A 22 11.52 -10.62 -6.68
CA TRP A 22 12.09 -9.89 -7.82
C TRP A 22 11.02 -9.33 -8.75
N ARG A 23 9.81 -9.10 -8.23
CA ARG A 23 8.72 -8.55 -9.01
C ARG A 23 8.57 -7.06 -8.78
N THR A 24 8.15 -6.37 -9.84
CA THR A 24 7.91 -4.93 -9.81
C THR A 24 6.42 -4.69 -9.98
N HIS A 25 5.86 -3.82 -9.15
CA HIS A 25 4.45 -3.43 -9.21
C HIS A 25 4.38 -1.93 -9.45
N VAL A 26 3.60 -1.53 -10.47
CA VAL A 26 3.39 -0.12 -10.77
C VAL A 26 2.17 0.37 -10.00
N LEU A 27 2.34 1.48 -9.29
CA LEU A 27 1.28 2.09 -8.52
C LEU A 27 0.74 3.33 -9.23
N THR A 28 -0.58 3.43 -9.34
CA THR A 28 -1.22 4.67 -9.78
C THR A 28 -0.97 5.75 -8.73
N PRO A 29 -1.20 7.05 -9.06
CA PRO A 29 -1.04 8.11 -8.07
C PRO A 29 -1.85 7.88 -6.80
N ALA A 30 -3.11 7.42 -6.94
CA ALA A 30 -3.95 7.13 -5.78
C ALA A 30 -3.38 5.97 -4.96
N ALA A 31 -2.93 4.90 -5.62
CA ALA A 31 -2.36 3.75 -4.94
C ALA A 31 -1.06 4.12 -4.21
N ALA A 32 -0.23 4.97 -4.82
CA ALA A 32 1.00 5.44 -4.21
C ALA A 32 0.72 6.25 -2.94
N LEU A 33 -0.29 7.11 -3.00
CA LEU A 33 -0.70 7.91 -1.84
C LEU A 33 -1.17 7.02 -0.69
N ILE A 34 -2.00 6.02 -1.00
CA ILE A 34 -2.51 5.09 0.00
C ILE A 34 -1.35 4.28 0.62
N TYR A 35 -0.46 3.77 -0.22
CA TYR A 35 0.68 2.98 0.26
C TYR A 35 1.55 3.80 1.23
N THR A 36 1.91 5.02 0.86
CA THR A 36 2.75 5.85 1.70
C THR A 36 2.05 6.22 3.02
N ALA A 37 0.75 6.51 2.96
CA ALA A 37 -0.01 6.82 4.18
C ALA A 37 -0.05 5.63 5.14
N LEU A 38 -0.25 4.42 4.62
CA LEU A 38 -0.25 3.22 5.45
C LEU A 38 1.11 2.97 6.10
N LEU A 39 2.19 3.13 5.35
CA LEU A 39 3.52 2.94 5.90
C LEU A 39 3.90 3.98 6.92
N GLU A 40 3.47 5.23 6.74
CA GLU A 40 3.70 6.27 7.74
C GLU A 40 2.98 5.94 9.05
N THR A 41 1.77 5.42 8.98
CA THR A 41 1.00 5.01 10.15
C THR A 41 1.68 3.88 10.91
N SER A 42 2.35 2.98 10.20
CA SER A 42 2.97 1.79 10.80
C SER A 42 4.48 1.90 10.97
N ASN A 43 5.07 3.05 10.68
CA ASN A 43 6.53 3.26 10.73
C ASN A 43 7.29 2.29 9.81
N GLY A 44 6.73 2.00 8.63
CA GLY A 44 7.37 1.17 7.62
C GLY A 44 7.17 -0.32 7.83
N GLU A 45 6.34 -0.73 8.78
CA GLU A 45 6.05 -2.13 9.05
C GLU A 45 4.71 -2.54 8.45
N ALA A 46 4.38 -3.83 8.55
CA ALA A 46 3.09 -4.34 8.09
C ALA A 46 1.95 -3.73 8.91
N VAL A 47 0.83 -3.50 8.25
CA VAL A 47 -0.35 -2.87 8.84
C VAL A 47 -1.46 -3.90 8.99
N ALA A 48 -2.12 -3.94 10.14
CA ALA A 48 -3.29 -4.79 10.32
C ALA A 48 -4.42 -4.31 9.39
N LYS A 49 -5.20 -5.24 8.86
CA LYS A 49 -6.26 -4.92 7.92
C LYS A 49 -7.26 -3.90 8.49
N ASN A 50 -7.64 -4.06 9.75
CA ASN A 50 -8.56 -3.12 10.40
C ASN A 50 -7.97 -1.71 10.47
N THR A 51 -6.70 -1.59 10.78
CA THR A 51 -6.02 -0.31 10.82
C THR A 51 -5.96 0.32 9.42
N ALA A 52 -5.66 -0.50 8.40
CA ALA A 52 -5.62 -0.02 7.03
C ALA A 52 -6.98 0.52 6.60
N LEU A 53 -8.06 -0.18 6.92
CA LEU A 53 -9.41 0.29 6.60
C LEU A 53 -9.75 1.59 7.30
N GLN A 54 -9.34 1.74 8.56
CA GLN A 54 -9.56 3.01 9.29
C GLN A 54 -8.81 4.17 8.66
N VAL A 55 -7.57 3.95 8.25
CA VAL A 55 -6.79 5.00 7.59
C VAL A 55 -7.46 5.44 6.29
N LEU A 56 -7.92 4.48 5.49
CA LEU A 56 -8.60 4.79 4.23
C LEU A 56 -9.87 5.61 4.46
N GLU A 57 -10.69 5.22 5.40
CA GLU A 57 -11.97 5.89 5.65
C GLU A 57 -11.82 7.22 6.36
N GLN A 58 -10.99 7.29 7.39
CA GLN A 58 -10.93 8.44 8.29
C GLN A 58 -9.89 9.47 7.88
N GLU A 59 -8.75 9.05 7.38
CA GLU A 59 -7.68 9.97 7.03
C GLU A 59 -7.66 10.33 5.54
N LEU A 60 -7.97 9.37 4.67
CA LEU A 60 -7.91 9.59 3.23
C LEU A 60 -9.28 9.79 2.58
N ASP A 61 -10.35 9.57 3.34
CA ASP A 61 -11.71 9.68 2.84
C ASP A 61 -11.92 8.86 1.57
N VAL A 62 -11.41 7.63 1.57
CA VAL A 62 -11.48 6.70 0.46
C VAL A 62 -12.46 5.58 0.82
N ASN A 63 -13.32 5.21 -0.14
CA ASN A 63 -14.25 4.10 0.06
C ASN A 63 -13.52 2.76 -0.13
N PRO A 64 -13.33 1.95 0.94
CA PRO A 64 -12.61 0.67 0.81
C PRO A 64 -13.38 -0.38 0.01
N GLU A 65 -14.66 -0.14 -0.27
CA GLU A 65 -15.47 -1.07 -1.07
C GLU A 65 -15.33 -0.81 -2.58
N ALA A 66 -14.71 0.30 -2.98
CA ALA A 66 -14.49 0.58 -4.40
C ALA A 66 -13.63 -0.52 -5.03
N PRO A 67 -13.96 -0.99 -6.26
CA PRO A 67 -13.22 -2.10 -6.87
C PRO A 67 -11.72 -1.86 -6.99
N GLU A 68 -11.31 -0.65 -7.32
CA GLU A 68 -9.89 -0.29 -7.43
C GLU A 68 -9.17 -0.40 -6.09
N ILE A 69 -9.85 0.03 -5.03
CA ILE A 69 -9.29 0.00 -3.68
C ILE A 69 -9.22 -1.45 -3.17
N ARG A 70 -10.23 -2.26 -3.46
CA ARG A 70 -10.21 -3.68 -3.09
C ARG A 70 -9.07 -4.41 -3.78
N ARG A 71 -8.82 -4.13 -5.06
CA ARG A 71 -7.68 -4.72 -5.79
C ARG A 71 -6.36 -4.30 -5.16
N LEU A 72 -6.24 -3.03 -4.81
CA LEU A 72 -5.03 -2.53 -4.16
C LEU A 72 -4.80 -3.22 -2.82
N LEU A 73 -5.84 -3.33 -2.00
CA LEU A 73 -5.73 -4.01 -0.71
C LEU A 73 -5.34 -5.47 -0.88
N ASN A 74 -5.91 -6.16 -1.87
CA ASN A 74 -5.53 -7.55 -2.16
C ASN A 74 -4.06 -7.66 -2.55
N MET A 75 -3.59 -6.74 -3.37
CA MET A 75 -2.18 -6.71 -3.75
C MET A 75 -1.30 -6.48 -2.52
N LEU A 76 -1.67 -5.54 -1.67
CA LEU A 76 -0.90 -5.23 -0.46
C LEU A 76 -0.90 -6.41 0.51
N GLU A 77 -1.99 -7.17 0.59
CA GLU A 77 -2.04 -8.39 1.39
C GLU A 77 -1.05 -9.44 0.85
N HIS A 78 -1.00 -9.60 -0.46
CA HIS A 78 -0.05 -10.54 -1.09
C HIS A 78 1.39 -10.12 -0.86
N LEU A 79 1.66 -8.83 -0.80
CA LEU A 79 2.99 -8.32 -0.56
C LEU A 79 3.37 -8.32 0.92
N GLY A 80 2.43 -8.61 1.80
CA GLY A 80 2.67 -8.60 3.24
C GLY A 80 2.61 -7.22 3.88
N VAL A 81 2.17 -6.20 3.14
CA VAL A 81 2.02 -4.84 3.68
C VAL A 81 0.80 -4.77 4.59
N VAL A 82 -0.26 -5.45 4.22
CA VAL A 82 -1.49 -5.56 5.02
C VAL A 82 -1.61 -7.00 5.49
N VAL A 83 -1.84 -7.17 6.75
CA VAL A 83 -1.92 -8.52 7.37
C VAL A 83 -3.23 -8.74 8.12
#